data_13404b7037df032808fe6dfe65aa1bd8
#
_entry.id   13404b7037df032808fe6dfe65aa1bd8
#
_cell.length_a   1.000
_cell.length_b   1.000
_cell.length_c   1.000
_cell.angle_alpha   90.00
_cell.angle_beta   90.00
_cell.angle_gamma   90.00
#
_symmetry.space_group_name_H-M   'P 1'
#
loop_
_entity.id
_entity.type
_entity.pdbx_description
1 polymer ?
#
loop_
_entity_poly.entity_id
_entity_poly.type
_entity_poly.pdbx_seq_one_letter_code
_entity_poly.pdbx_strand_id
1 'polypeptide(L)'
;MIRQRTLRNSIKATGVGLHTGEKVLLTLSPAPVDTGIVFRRTDLNPAAEIPARADLVGETTLSTCLIHGEARVSTIEHLLSAMAGLGVDNAYVDVTAPEIPIMDGSAAPFVFLLQSAGIVEQHAPKKFIRVKREVTVTDGDKKATFLPMEGFKISFGIDFDHPVFKHRAATAEVDFSTTSFVREVSRARTFGFVEEIEYLRSKGLARGGSMDNAIVIDDYKVLNNGGLRYDDEFVKHKVLDAIGDLYLLGYSLIGEYRAFKSGHALNNLALRTLIADKEAWEMVTFEDIEDAPISYQQPFLTYAPA
;
A
#
# COMPACT_ATOMS: atom_id res chain seq x y z
N MET A 1 -0.53 -17.11 20.67
CA MET A 1 0.34 -15.97 20.27
C MET A 1 0.19 -15.73 18.78
N ILE A 2 -0.15 -14.51 18.36
CA ILE A 2 -0.11 -14.11 16.97
C ILE A 2 1.35 -13.86 16.58
N ARG A 3 1.78 -14.49 15.49
CA ARG A 3 3.18 -14.49 15.07
C ARG A 3 3.44 -13.58 13.87
N GLN A 4 4.67 -13.08 13.79
CA GLN A 4 5.15 -12.40 12.59
C GLN A 4 5.11 -13.35 11.39
N ARG A 5 5.01 -12.78 10.19
CA ARG A 5 4.91 -13.51 8.93
C ARG A 5 5.94 -13.05 7.93
N THR A 6 6.45 -14.02 7.18
CA THR A 6 7.33 -13.81 6.03
C THR A 6 6.92 -14.69 4.87
N LEU A 7 7.60 -14.59 3.74
CA LEU A 7 7.40 -15.47 2.60
C LEU A 7 8.06 -16.85 2.86
N ARG A 8 7.50 -17.90 2.26
CA ARG A 8 8.09 -19.25 2.27
C ARG A 8 9.22 -19.36 1.25
N ASN A 9 8.97 -18.85 0.04
CA ASN A 9 9.89 -18.92 -1.09
C ASN A 9 10.07 -17.55 -1.71
N SER A 10 11.17 -17.37 -2.43
CA SER A 10 11.35 -16.20 -3.29
C SER A 10 10.50 -16.33 -4.55
N ILE A 11 9.95 -15.22 -5.02
CA ILE A 11 9.19 -15.14 -6.27
C ILE A 11 9.62 -13.92 -7.07
N LYS A 12 9.53 -14.02 -8.40
CA LYS A 12 9.95 -12.97 -9.33
C LYS A 12 8.82 -12.56 -10.25
N ALA A 13 8.80 -11.29 -10.59
CA ALA A 13 7.94 -10.74 -11.62
C ALA A 13 8.69 -9.68 -12.42
N THR A 14 8.31 -9.48 -13.66
CA THR A 14 8.84 -8.41 -14.51
C THR A 14 7.69 -7.51 -14.94
N GLY A 15 7.91 -6.20 -14.90
CA GLY A 15 6.95 -5.22 -15.37
C GLY A 15 7.63 -3.92 -15.77
N VAL A 16 6.86 -2.85 -15.85
CA VAL A 16 7.35 -1.50 -16.15
C VAL A 16 6.94 -0.54 -15.05
N GLY A 17 7.78 0.45 -14.76
CA GLY A 17 7.44 1.56 -13.87
C GLY A 17 6.37 2.44 -14.52
N LEU A 18 5.37 2.89 -13.75
CA LEU A 18 4.31 3.76 -14.24
C LEU A 18 4.86 5.08 -14.75
N HIS A 19 5.75 5.69 -13.97
CA HIS A 19 6.29 7.03 -14.25
C HIS A 19 7.53 6.98 -15.11
N THR A 20 8.47 6.08 -14.80
CA THR A 20 9.74 5.96 -15.52
C THR A 20 9.59 5.29 -16.87
N GLY A 21 8.64 4.35 -17.01
CA GLY A 21 8.52 3.48 -18.18
C GLY A 21 9.66 2.45 -18.29
N GLU A 22 10.54 2.37 -17.30
CA GLU A 22 11.65 1.44 -17.29
C GLU A 22 11.19 0.02 -16.97
N LYS A 23 11.82 -0.96 -17.62
CA LYS A 23 11.61 -2.36 -17.30
C LYS A 23 12.28 -2.67 -15.96
N VAL A 24 11.52 -3.27 -15.05
CA VAL A 24 12.01 -3.65 -13.73
C VAL A 24 11.76 -5.13 -13.44
N LEU A 25 12.77 -5.80 -12.93
CA LEU A 25 12.66 -7.12 -12.33
C LEU A 25 12.43 -6.91 -10.82
N LEU A 26 11.30 -7.38 -10.34
CA LEU A 26 10.94 -7.43 -8.93
C LEU A 26 11.20 -8.85 -8.40
N THR A 27 11.91 -8.97 -7.28
CA THR A 27 12.04 -10.22 -6.54
C THR A 27 11.59 -10.00 -5.11
N LEU A 28 10.60 -10.79 -4.66
CA LEU A 28 10.14 -10.81 -3.27
C LEU A 28 10.76 -12.03 -2.60
N SER A 29 11.41 -11.85 -1.46
CA SER A 29 12.13 -12.91 -0.74
C SER A 29 11.82 -12.90 0.76
N PRO A 30 11.91 -14.08 1.44
CA PRO A 30 11.80 -14.14 2.89
C PRO A 30 12.84 -13.25 3.57
N ALA A 31 12.48 -12.73 4.75
CA ALA A 31 13.41 -12.00 5.61
C ALA A 31 13.32 -12.53 7.05
N PRO A 32 14.40 -12.38 7.86
CA PRO A 32 14.38 -12.73 9.29
C PRO A 32 13.32 -11.99 10.09
N VAL A 33 13.03 -12.46 11.28
CA VAL A 33 12.17 -11.77 12.26
C VAL A 33 12.68 -10.36 12.54
N ASP A 34 11.75 -9.43 12.77
CA ASP A 34 12.03 -8.02 13.08
C ASP A 34 12.81 -7.25 11.98
N THR A 35 12.90 -7.79 10.76
CA THR A 35 13.51 -7.08 9.62
C THR A 35 12.62 -5.95 9.10
N GLY A 36 11.30 -6.15 9.14
CA GLY A 36 10.36 -5.30 8.42
C GLY A 36 10.40 -5.54 6.91
N ILE A 37 9.88 -4.60 6.14
CA ILE A 37 9.97 -4.60 4.68
C ILE A 37 11.19 -3.76 4.28
N VAL A 38 12.10 -4.35 3.51
CA VAL A 38 13.33 -3.68 3.08
C VAL A 38 13.44 -3.76 1.56
N PHE A 39 13.41 -2.61 0.91
CA PHE A 39 13.68 -2.47 -0.52
C PHE A 39 15.18 -2.50 -0.78
N ARG A 40 15.60 -3.21 -1.84
CA ARG A 40 17.01 -3.29 -2.23
C ARG A 40 17.17 -2.96 -3.72
N ARG A 41 17.90 -1.91 -4.02
CA ARG A 41 18.30 -1.50 -5.38
C ARG A 41 19.49 -2.33 -5.82
N THR A 42 19.20 -3.46 -6.46
CA THR A 42 20.21 -4.45 -6.88
C THR A 42 20.94 -4.09 -8.17
N ASP A 43 20.48 -3.07 -8.86
CA ASP A 43 21.12 -2.46 -10.03
C ASP A 43 22.24 -1.47 -9.67
N LEU A 44 22.30 -1.03 -8.41
CA LEU A 44 23.35 -0.14 -7.90
C LEU A 44 24.58 -0.93 -7.43
N ASN A 45 25.74 -0.30 -7.47
CA ASN A 45 26.99 -0.89 -6.99
C ASN A 45 27.73 0.07 -6.04
N PRO A 46 27.77 -0.20 -4.71
CA PRO A 46 27.14 -1.34 -4.04
C PRO A 46 25.60 -1.25 -4.05
N ALA A 47 24.93 -2.41 -3.90
CA ALA A 47 23.49 -2.46 -3.76
C ALA A 47 23.06 -1.64 -2.53
N ALA A 48 21.94 -0.89 -2.66
CA ALA A 48 21.46 -0.02 -1.61
C ALA A 48 20.19 -0.61 -0.96
N GLU A 49 20.15 -0.59 0.37
CA GLU A 49 19.00 -0.99 1.15
C GLU A 49 18.22 0.23 1.67
N ILE A 50 16.89 0.18 1.54
CA ILE A 50 15.98 1.25 1.94
C ILE A 50 14.86 0.61 2.77
N PRO A 51 14.88 0.69 4.10
CA PRO A 51 13.78 0.22 4.93
C PRO A 51 12.47 0.96 4.62
N ALA A 52 11.34 0.24 4.62
CA ALA A 52 10.01 0.83 4.46
C ALA A 52 9.59 1.56 5.73
N ARG A 53 9.95 2.84 5.84
CA ARG A 53 9.71 3.68 7.01
C ARG A 53 9.19 5.05 6.62
N ALA A 54 8.27 5.58 7.41
CA ALA A 54 7.63 6.88 7.17
C ALA A 54 8.63 8.06 7.11
N ASP A 55 9.72 8.00 7.88
CA ASP A 55 10.75 9.04 7.91
C ASP A 55 11.69 9.04 6.70
N LEU A 56 11.67 7.96 5.88
CA LEU A 56 12.42 7.84 4.63
C LEU A 56 11.60 8.23 3.39
N VAL A 57 10.33 8.61 3.55
CA VAL A 57 9.54 9.17 2.46
C VAL A 57 10.10 10.54 2.10
N GLY A 58 10.58 10.67 0.86
CA GLY A 58 11.13 11.93 0.35
C GLY A 58 10.18 12.65 -0.60
N GLU A 59 9.70 11.96 -1.63
CA GLU A 59 8.79 12.54 -2.62
C GLU A 59 7.43 11.84 -2.57
N THR A 60 6.37 12.62 -2.80
CA THR A 60 4.98 12.16 -2.75
C THR A 60 4.16 12.64 -3.96
N THR A 61 4.83 13.09 -5.01
CA THR A 61 4.19 13.52 -6.25
C THR A 61 3.74 12.29 -7.03
N LEU A 62 2.42 12.07 -7.10
CA LEU A 62 1.74 10.97 -7.80
C LEU A 62 2.03 9.55 -7.29
N SER A 63 2.98 9.37 -6.40
CA SER A 63 3.30 8.10 -5.76
C SER A 63 4.10 8.32 -4.49
N THR A 64 4.20 7.32 -3.64
CA THR A 64 5.09 7.35 -2.48
C THR A 64 6.49 6.88 -2.88
N CYS A 65 7.50 7.72 -2.62
CA CYS A 65 8.90 7.44 -2.90
C CYS A 65 9.72 7.42 -1.61
N LEU A 66 10.43 6.32 -1.37
CA LEU A 66 11.45 6.22 -0.32
C LEU A 66 12.79 6.70 -0.86
N ILE A 67 13.51 7.46 -0.04
CA ILE A 67 14.86 7.97 -0.36
C ILE A 67 15.78 7.69 0.83
N HIS A 68 16.92 7.05 0.55
CA HIS A 68 17.97 6.81 1.52
C HIS A 68 19.34 7.05 0.87
N GLY A 69 19.99 8.16 1.26
CA GLY A 69 21.17 8.65 0.55
C GLY A 69 20.83 9.03 -0.90
N GLU A 70 21.57 8.46 -1.84
CA GLU A 70 21.32 8.65 -3.28
C GLU A 70 20.34 7.63 -3.89
N ALA A 71 19.99 6.60 -3.12
CA ALA A 71 19.10 5.54 -3.58
C ALA A 71 17.64 5.93 -3.37
N ARG A 72 16.80 5.56 -4.35
CA ARG A 72 15.35 5.78 -4.30
C ARG A 72 14.57 4.60 -4.84
N VAL A 73 13.37 4.39 -4.31
CA VAL A 73 12.34 3.48 -4.84
C VAL A 73 10.98 4.14 -4.73
N SER A 74 10.29 4.31 -5.86
CA SER A 74 8.96 4.95 -5.95
C SER A 74 7.85 3.95 -6.25
N THR A 75 6.59 4.42 -6.15
CA THR A 75 5.36 3.66 -6.44
C THR A 75 5.27 2.40 -5.59
N ILE A 76 5.61 2.54 -4.31
CA ILE A 76 5.67 1.42 -3.35
C ILE A 76 4.31 1.06 -2.74
N GLU A 77 3.33 1.96 -2.80
CA GLU A 77 2.05 1.92 -2.11
C GLU A 77 1.23 0.68 -2.44
N HIS A 78 1.16 0.25 -3.70
CA HIS A 78 0.36 -0.91 -4.09
C HIS A 78 0.93 -2.24 -3.57
N LEU A 79 2.27 -2.37 -3.61
CA LEU A 79 2.96 -3.54 -3.05
C LEU A 79 2.84 -3.57 -1.52
N LEU A 80 3.06 -2.44 -0.86
CA LEU A 80 2.92 -2.34 0.61
C LEU A 80 1.47 -2.59 1.04
N SER A 81 0.49 -2.14 0.25
CA SER A 81 -0.92 -2.43 0.48
C SER A 81 -1.22 -3.94 0.43
N ALA A 82 -0.64 -4.65 -0.54
CA ALA A 82 -0.76 -6.11 -0.63
C ALA A 82 -0.10 -6.82 0.57
N MET A 83 1.09 -6.37 0.99
CA MET A 83 1.78 -6.92 2.16
C MET A 83 0.99 -6.69 3.44
N ALA A 84 0.45 -5.48 3.65
CA ALA A 84 -0.44 -5.16 4.76
C ALA A 84 -1.69 -6.05 4.76
N GLY A 85 -2.33 -6.19 3.58
CA GLY A 85 -3.54 -6.99 3.39
C GLY A 85 -3.38 -8.47 3.74
N LEU A 86 -2.19 -9.01 3.50
CA LEU A 86 -1.86 -10.41 3.80
C LEU A 86 -1.12 -10.59 5.13
N GLY A 87 -0.81 -9.50 5.82
CA GLY A 87 -0.16 -9.49 7.13
C GLY A 87 1.31 -9.93 7.08
N VAL A 88 2.03 -9.65 5.98
CA VAL A 88 3.47 -9.95 5.82
C VAL A 88 4.29 -8.91 6.56
N ASP A 89 4.96 -9.30 7.63
CA ASP A 89 5.75 -8.39 8.48
C ASP A 89 7.18 -8.19 7.96
N ASN A 90 7.79 -9.26 7.41
CA ASN A 90 9.20 -9.27 7.05
C ASN A 90 9.40 -9.77 5.61
N ALA A 91 9.99 -8.96 4.75
CA ALA A 91 10.34 -9.33 3.38
C ALA A 91 11.47 -8.47 2.82
N TYR A 92 12.31 -9.05 1.98
CA TYR A 92 13.18 -8.30 1.08
C TYR A 92 12.49 -8.09 -0.27
N VAL A 93 12.60 -6.87 -0.78
CA VAL A 93 12.05 -6.44 -2.06
C VAL A 93 13.18 -5.96 -2.95
N ASP A 94 13.69 -6.84 -3.81
CA ASP A 94 14.77 -6.50 -4.74
C ASP A 94 14.18 -5.91 -6.02
N VAL A 95 14.73 -4.79 -6.46
CA VAL A 95 14.36 -4.12 -7.71
C VAL A 95 15.57 -3.71 -8.50
N THR A 96 15.46 -3.81 -9.83
CA THR A 96 16.52 -3.45 -10.78
C THR A 96 16.31 -2.08 -11.44
N ALA A 97 15.43 -1.25 -10.86
CA ALA A 97 15.11 0.10 -11.32
C ALA A 97 14.56 0.94 -10.16
N PRO A 98 14.49 2.29 -10.29
CA PRO A 98 14.07 3.17 -9.19
C PRO A 98 12.55 3.18 -8.91
N GLU A 99 11.79 2.27 -9.50
CA GLU A 99 10.33 2.23 -9.37
C GLU A 99 9.82 0.79 -9.30
N ILE A 100 8.82 0.54 -8.44
CA ILE A 100 8.10 -0.74 -8.40
C ILE A 100 7.27 -0.89 -9.69
N PRO A 101 7.20 -2.09 -10.31
CA PRO A 101 6.38 -2.27 -11.51
C PRO A 101 4.91 -2.00 -11.21
N ILE A 102 4.24 -1.26 -12.09
CA ILE A 102 2.83 -0.88 -11.90
C ILE A 102 1.86 -2.06 -12.03
N MET A 103 2.29 -3.12 -12.69
CA MET A 103 1.48 -4.30 -12.98
C MET A 103 0.19 -3.94 -13.75
N ASP A 104 -0.97 -4.23 -13.17
CA ASP A 104 -2.28 -3.86 -13.73
C ASP A 104 -2.87 -2.56 -13.12
N GLY A 105 -2.07 -1.84 -12.33
CA GLY A 105 -2.47 -0.61 -11.64
C GLY A 105 -3.16 -0.82 -10.31
N SER A 106 -3.27 -2.06 -9.84
CA SER A 106 -3.88 -2.43 -8.54
C SER A 106 -2.92 -3.23 -7.66
N ALA A 107 -3.34 -3.60 -6.45
CA ALA A 107 -2.57 -4.48 -5.56
C ALA A 107 -2.77 -5.98 -5.88
N ALA A 108 -3.75 -6.36 -6.71
CA ALA A 108 -4.11 -7.75 -6.92
C ALA A 108 -2.96 -8.62 -7.50
N PRO A 109 -2.14 -8.17 -8.46
CA PRO A 109 -0.99 -8.95 -8.92
C PRO A 109 0.03 -9.22 -7.80
N PHE A 110 0.23 -8.27 -6.89
CA PHE A 110 1.12 -8.46 -5.74
C PHE A 110 0.52 -9.44 -4.73
N VAL A 111 -0.79 -9.38 -4.48
CA VAL A 111 -1.51 -10.40 -3.68
C VAL A 111 -1.27 -11.79 -4.27
N PHE A 112 -1.42 -11.95 -5.59
CA PHE A 112 -1.18 -13.21 -6.28
C PHE A 112 0.28 -13.68 -6.11
N LEU A 113 1.26 -12.81 -6.26
CA LEU A 113 2.68 -13.14 -6.07
C LEU A 113 2.96 -13.60 -4.63
N LEU A 114 2.50 -12.83 -3.63
CA LEU A 114 2.69 -13.16 -2.22
C LEU A 114 2.06 -14.50 -1.84
N GLN A 115 0.84 -14.75 -2.30
CA GLN A 115 0.15 -16.04 -2.08
C GLN A 115 0.86 -17.19 -2.79
N SER A 116 1.37 -16.98 -4.01
CA SER A 116 2.13 -17.97 -4.77
C SER A 116 3.48 -18.29 -4.14
N ALA A 117 4.17 -17.30 -3.54
CA ALA A 117 5.37 -17.53 -2.76
C ALA A 117 5.11 -18.35 -1.49
N GLY A 118 3.87 -18.31 -1.02
CA GLY A 118 3.45 -18.86 0.27
C GLY A 118 3.84 -17.93 1.42
N ILE A 119 3.00 -17.84 2.43
CA ILE A 119 3.23 -17.06 3.65
C ILE A 119 3.38 -18.02 4.81
N VAL A 120 4.36 -17.79 5.66
CA VAL A 120 4.67 -18.63 6.83
C VAL A 120 4.83 -17.79 8.09
N GLU A 121 4.46 -18.35 9.23
CA GLU A 121 4.66 -17.75 10.53
C GLU A 121 6.11 -17.94 11.01
N GLN A 122 6.62 -16.95 11.72
CA GLN A 122 7.95 -16.94 12.33
C GLN A 122 7.85 -17.04 13.87
N HIS A 123 8.93 -17.47 14.51
CA HIS A 123 8.96 -17.64 15.97
C HIS A 123 9.17 -16.32 16.72
N ALA A 124 8.34 -15.30 16.42
CA ALA A 124 8.33 -14.01 17.09
C ALA A 124 6.92 -13.46 17.17
N PRO A 125 6.54 -12.72 18.23
CA PRO A 125 5.23 -12.11 18.35
C PRO A 125 5.05 -11.03 17.28
N LYS A 126 3.87 -11.02 16.65
CA LYS A 126 3.46 -9.92 15.76
C LYS A 126 3.15 -8.69 16.62
N LYS A 127 3.76 -7.58 16.25
CA LYS A 127 3.59 -6.30 16.92
C LYS A 127 2.56 -5.45 16.20
N PHE A 128 1.76 -4.72 16.97
CA PHE A 128 0.75 -3.79 16.47
C PHE A 128 0.95 -2.42 17.13
N ILE A 129 0.66 -1.37 16.39
CA ILE A 129 0.51 -0.02 16.94
C ILE A 129 -0.97 0.23 17.18
N ARG A 130 -1.35 0.40 18.45
CA ARG A 130 -2.71 0.76 18.85
C ARG A 130 -2.80 2.27 19.06
N VAL A 131 -3.73 2.91 18.36
CA VAL A 131 -4.05 4.33 18.55
C VAL A 131 -4.79 4.52 19.86
N LYS A 132 -4.33 5.43 20.71
CA LYS A 132 -4.89 5.71 22.05
C LYS A 132 -5.69 7.01 22.10
N ARG A 133 -5.39 7.96 21.26
CA ARG A 133 -6.10 9.25 21.17
C ARG A 133 -6.15 9.75 19.73
N GLU A 134 -7.05 10.68 19.48
CA GLU A 134 -7.18 11.31 18.17
C GLU A 134 -5.90 12.06 17.79
N VAL A 135 -5.45 11.84 16.54
CA VAL A 135 -4.37 12.60 15.89
C VAL A 135 -4.90 13.06 14.54
N THR A 136 -4.98 14.37 14.34
CA THR A 136 -5.52 14.98 13.11
C THR A 136 -4.47 15.88 12.45
N VAL A 137 -4.37 15.79 11.13
CA VAL A 137 -3.63 16.72 10.28
C VAL A 137 -4.52 17.26 9.17
N THR A 138 -4.25 18.47 8.73
CA THR A 138 -5.00 19.17 7.66
C THR A 138 -4.06 19.85 6.69
N ASP A 139 -4.49 19.97 5.43
CA ASP A 139 -3.85 20.76 4.38
C ASP A 139 -4.95 21.40 3.53
N GLY A 140 -5.29 22.66 3.80
CA GLY A 140 -6.46 23.33 3.24
C GLY A 140 -7.75 22.62 3.65
N ASP A 141 -8.52 22.17 2.68
CA ASP A 141 -9.76 21.41 2.86
C ASP A 141 -9.54 19.89 3.01
N LYS A 142 -8.30 19.42 2.88
CA LYS A 142 -7.92 18.03 3.05
C LYS A 142 -7.72 17.70 4.52
N LYS A 143 -8.13 16.51 4.92
CA LYS A 143 -8.04 16.07 6.32
C LYS A 143 -7.67 14.60 6.42
N ALA A 144 -6.81 14.26 7.40
CA ALA A 144 -6.52 12.89 7.79
C ALA A 144 -6.49 12.78 9.31
N THR A 145 -7.14 11.75 9.85
CA THR A 145 -7.33 11.58 11.30
C THR A 145 -7.16 10.12 11.69
N PHE A 146 -6.34 9.87 12.71
CA PHE A 146 -6.32 8.60 13.44
C PHE A 146 -7.23 8.69 14.65
N LEU A 147 -8.02 7.65 14.89
CA LEU A 147 -8.95 7.54 16.03
C LEU A 147 -8.76 6.20 16.74
N PRO A 148 -8.90 6.16 18.08
CA PRO A 148 -8.96 4.90 18.82
C PRO A 148 -10.13 4.03 18.34
N MET A 149 -9.86 2.76 18.05
CA MET A 149 -10.87 1.76 17.70
C MET A 149 -10.27 0.36 17.90
N GLU A 150 -11.06 -0.60 18.30
CA GLU A 150 -10.67 -2.01 18.25
C GLU A 150 -10.86 -2.53 16.83
N GLY A 151 -9.79 -3.08 16.23
CA GLY A 151 -9.72 -3.43 14.81
C GLY A 151 -8.96 -2.40 13.99
N PHE A 152 -9.01 -2.56 12.69
CA PHE A 152 -8.49 -1.54 11.77
C PHE A 152 -9.58 -1.18 10.75
N LYS A 153 -9.97 0.08 10.72
CA LYS A 153 -10.98 0.61 9.80
C LYS A 153 -10.41 1.77 9.01
N ILE A 154 -10.75 1.82 7.73
CA ILE A 154 -10.45 2.96 6.87
C ILE A 154 -11.75 3.54 6.34
N SER A 155 -11.94 4.85 6.58
CA SER A 155 -13.02 5.66 6.02
C SER A 155 -12.39 6.74 5.13
N PHE A 156 -12.65 6.69 3.84
CA PHE A 156 -12.03 7.58 2.86
C PHE A 156 -13.07 8.32 2.04
N GLY A 157 -12.88 9.65 1.86
CA GLY A 157 -13.70 10.50 1.00
C GLY A 157 -12.86 11.14 -0.09
N ILE A 158 -13.40 11.19 -1.31
CA ILE A 158 -12.85 11.88 -2.47
C ILE A 158 -13.83 12.98 -2.94
N ASP A 159 -13.28 14.01 -3.56
CA ASP A 159 -14.08 15.08 -4.16
C ASP A 159 -13.35 15.57 -5.41
N PHE A 160 -13.86 15.16 -6.58
CA PHE A 160 -13.38 15.55 -7.90
C PHE A 160 -14.50 16.25 -8.65
N ASP A 161 -14.28 17.50 -9.06
CA ASP A 161 -15.24 18.23 -9.91
C ASP A 161 -15.14 17.74 -11.36
N HIS A 162 -15.69 16.56 -11.60
CA HIS A 162 -15.69 15.94 -12.92
C HIS A 162 -16.96 15.11 -13.14
N PRO A 163 -17.58 15.11 -14.37
CA PRO A 163 -18.84 14.40 -14.63
C PRO A 163 -18.85 12.92 -14.26
N VAL A 164 -17.73 12.21 -14.44
CA VAL A 164 -17.59 10.79 -14.12
C VAL A 164 -17.84 10.49 -12.63
N PHE A 165 -17.58 11.45 -11.74
CA PHE A 165 -17.73 11.26 -10.27
C PHE A 165 -19.12 11.64 -9.75
N LYS A 166 -19.92 12.43 -10.51
CA LYS A 166 -21.21 12.97 -10.04
C LYS A 166 -22.25 11.92 -9.63
N HIS A 167 -22.15 10.71 -10.17
CA HIS A 167 -23.10 9.62 -9.91
C HIS A 167 -22.42 8.38 -9.30
N ARG A 168 -21.24 8.55 -8.69
CA ARG A 168 -20.47 7.47 -8.09
C ARG A 168 -20.28 7.70 -6.60
N ALA A 169 -19.96 6.64 -5.88
CA ALA A 169 -19.64 6.75 -4.47
C ALA A 169 -18.39 7.62 -4.26
N ALA A 170 -18.56 8.71 -3.53
CA ALA A 170 -17.48 9.61 -3.13
C ALA A 170 -16.82 9.18 -1.82
N THR A 171 -17.39 8.19 -1.12
CA THR A 171 -16.87 7.66 0.15
C THR A 171 -16.83 6.14 0.13
N ALA A 172 -15.86 5.57 0.83
CA ALA A 172 -15.79 4.14 1.11
C ALA A 172 -15.38 3.93 2.57
N GLU A 173 -15.94 2.90 3.19
CA GLU A 173 -15.54 2.41 4.50
C GLU A 173 -15.17 0.93 4.38
N VAL A 174 -14.05 0.54 4.97
CA VAL A 174 -13.55 -0.83 4.96
C VAL A 174 -13.14 -1.22 6.37
N ASP A 175 -13.84 -2.18 6.96
CA ASP A 175 -13.37 -2.91 8.12
C ASP A 175 -12.31 -3.92 7.66
N PHE A 176 -11.07 -3.68 8.05
CA PHE A 176 -9.93 -4.36 7.48
C PHE A 176 -9.78 -5.80 8.00
N SER A 177 -9.70 -6.71 7.06
CA SER A 177 -9.25 -8.09 7.23
C SER A 177 -8.61 -8.55 5.93
N THR A 178 -7.89 -9.66 5.91
CA THR A 178 -7.40 -10.22 4.64
C THR A 178 -8.54 -10.45 3.65
N THR A 179 -9.67 -10.94 4.13
CA THR A 179 -10.83 -11.24 3.25
C THR A 179 -11.42 -9.98 2.65
N SER A 180 -11.70 -8.93 3.45
CA SER A 180 -12.26 -7.67 2.96
C SER A 180 -11.28 -6.98 2.02
N PHE A 181 -9.98 -6.94 2.37
CA PHE A 181 -8.95 -6.37 1.52
C PHE A 181 -8.90 -7.04 0.14
N VAL A 182 -8.81 -8.38 0.10
CA VAL A 182 -8.69 -9.13 -1.16
C VAL A 182 -9.95 -9.00 -2.01
N ARG A 183 -11.14 -9.05 -1.41
CA ARG A 183 -12.42 -9.02 -2.16
C ARG A 183 -12.83 -7.62 -2.59
N GLU A 184 -12.60 -6.61 -1.76
CA GLU A 184 -13.22 -5.30 -1.91
C GLU A 184 -12.25 -4.20 -2.33
N VAL A 185 -10.94 -4.35 -2.02
CA VAL A 185 -9.96 -3.28 -2.20
C VAL A 185 -8.88 -3.64 -3.22
N SER A 186 -8.30 -4.83 -3.11
CA SER A 186 -7.04 -5.18 -3.80
C SER A 186 -7.04 -4.99 -5.32
N ARG A 187 -8.20 -5.07 -5.98
CA ARG A 187 -8.37 -4.97 -7.43
C ARG A 187 -8.66 -3.55 -7.93
N ALA A 188 -8.80 -2.58 -7.04
CA ALA A 188 -9.06 -1.19 -7.43
C ALA A 188 -7.82 -0.60 -8.11
N ARG A 189 -7.98 -0.14 -9.35
CA ARG A 189 -6.90 0.40 -10.19
C ARG A 189 -6.68 1.88 -9.96
N THR A 190 -5.42 2.29 -10.13
CA THR A 190 -5.07 3.72 -10.27
C THR A 190 -5.78 4.35 -11.46
N PHE A 191 -5.92 5.66 -11.44
CA PHE A 191 -6.63 6.41 -12.49
C PHE A 191 -5.95 7.73 -12.77
N GLY A 192 -6.20 8.25 -13.97
CA GLY A 192 -5.72 9.57 -14.38
C GLY A 192 -6.57 10.17 -15.49
N PHE A 193 -6.50 11.49 -15.61
CA PHE A 193 -7.22 12.25 -16.62
C PHE A 193 -6.35 12.44 -17.88
N VAL A 194 -6.96 12.34 -19.06
CA VAL A 194 -6.24 12.48 -20.34
C VAL A 194 -5.45 13.80 -20.40
N GLU A 195 -6.07 14.90 -19.97
CA GLU A 195 -5.41 16.21 -19.95
C GLU A 195 -4.14 16.23 -19.07
N GLU A 196 -4.16 15.56 -17.92
CA GLU A 196 -3.01 15.46 -17.03
C GLU A 196 -1.92 14.55 -17.62
N ILE A 197 -2.28 13.48 -18.35
CA ILE A 197 -1.33 12.52 -18.90
C ILE A 197 -0.38 13.21 -19.89
N GLU A 198 -0.86 14.08 -20.78
CA GLU A 198 -0.03 14.81 -21.72
C GLU A 198 0.96 15.73 -21.00
N TYR A 199 0.47 16.47 -19.99
CA TYR A 199 1.32 17.30 -19.15
C TYR A 199 2.37 16.47 -18.38
N LEU A 200 1.97 15.37 -17.78
CA LEU A 200 2.87 14.47 -17.04
C LEU A 200 3.97 13.90 -17.95
N ARG A 201 3.60 13.46 -19.15
CA ARG A 201 4.57 12.96 -20.16
C ARG A 201 5.57 14.05 -20.56
N SER A 202 5.13 15.30 -20.69
CA SER A 202 6.04 16.43 -20.98
C SER A 202 7.06 16.66 -19.84
N LYS A 203 6.72 16.25 -18.60
CA LYS A 203 7.60 16.28 -17.43
C LYS A 203 8.39 14.99 -17.21
N GLY A 204 8.27 14.02 -18.13
CA GLY A 204 8.96 12.74 -18.02
C GLY A 204 8.29 11.73 -17.08
N LEU A 205 7.04 11.99 -16.67
CA LEU A 205 6.21 11.10 -15.84
C LEU A 205 5.19 10.33 -16.69
N ALA A 206 4.53 9.32 -16.10
CA ALA A 206 3.50 8.48 -16.74
C ALA A 206 3.94 7.84 -18.08
N ARG A 207 5.25 7.58 -18.26
CA ARG A 207 5.80 7.01 -19.50
C ARG A 207 5.39 5.57 -19.73
N GLY A 208 5.18 4.80 -18.64
CA GLY A 208 4.70 3.41 -18.69
C GLY A 208 3.18 3.27 -18.57
N GLY A 209 2.47 4.40 -18.43
CA GLY A 209 1.01 4.41 -18.28
C GLY A 209 0.27 4.02 -19.55
N SER A 210 -0.72 3.13 -19.41
CA SER A 210 -1.59 2.63 -20.47
C SER A 210 -2.97 2.28 -19.92
N MET A 211 -3.95 2.01 -20.81
CA MET A 211 -5.26 1.52 -20.39
C MET A 211 -5.23 0.10 -19.76
N ASP A 212 -4.12 -0.61 -19.87
CA ASP A 212 -3.95 -1.93 -19.24
C ASP A 212 -3.57 -1.80 -17.75
N ASN A 213 -3.02 -0.65 -17.34
CA ASN A 213 -2.51 -0.45 -15.98
C ASN A 213 -3.04 0.81 -15.27
N ALA A 214 -4.01 1.51 -15.87
CA ALA A 214 -4.70 2.63 -15.24
C ALA A 214 -6.12 2.78 -15.82
N ILE A 215 -7.02 3.34 -15.03
CA ILE A 215 -8.30 3.84 -15.52
C ILE A 215 -8.02 5.22 -16.14
N VAL A 216 -8.31 5.36 -17.42
CA VAL A 216 -8.12 6.62 -18.17
C VAL A 216 -9.46 7.30 -18.33
N ILE A 217 -9.53 8.57 -17.94
CA ILE A 217 -10.76 9.36 -17.92
C ILE A 217 -10.58 10.54 -18.90
N ASP A 218 -11.51 10.69 -19.86
CA ASP A 218 -11.64 11.90 -20.68
C ASP A 218 -12.62 12.87 -19.99
N ASP A 219 -12.97 13.98 -20.64
CA ASP A 219 -13.84 15.02 -20.10
C ASP A 219 -15.23 14.50 -19.65
N TYR A 220 -15.66 13.33 -20.09
CA TYR A 220 -17.02 12.85 -19.91
C TYR A 220 -17.13 11.41 -19.39
N LYS A 221 -16.16 10.53 -19.67
CA LYS A 221 -16.28 9.08 -19.43
C LYS A 221 -14.95 8.38 -19.16
N VAL A 222 -15.05 7.16 -18.68
CA VAL A 222 -13.95 6.19 -18.61
C VAL A 222 -13.72 5.62 -20.02
N LEU A 223 -12.46 5.63 -20.47
CA LEU A 223 -12.05 5.17 -21.82
C LEU A 223 -11.76 3.68 -21.89
N ASN A 224 -11.49 3.03 -20.76
CA ASN A 224 -11.18 1.60 -20.72
C ASN A 224 -12.37 0.77 -21.20
N ASN A 225 -12.18 -0.09 -22.21
CA ASN A 225 -13.24 -0.90 -22.83
C ASN A 225 -14.01 -1.79 -21.84
N GLY A 226 -13.34 -2.28 -20.78
CA GLY A 226 -13.96 -3.09 -19.73
C GLY A 226 -14.67 -2.29 -18.62
N GLY A 227 -14.66 -0.94 -18.70
CA GLY A 227 -15.21 -0.09 -17.65
C GLY A 227 -14.48 -0.23 -16.30
N LEU A 228 -15.24 -0.07 -15.22
CA LEU A 228 -14.75 -0.21 -13.85
C LEU A 228 -14.92 -1.64 -13.34
N ARG A 229 -14.04 -2.06 -12.42
CA ARG A 229 -14.11 -3.34 -11.70
C ARG A 229 -15.08 -3.31 -10.51
N TYR A 230 -15.31 -2.11 -9.96
CA TYR A 230 -16.26 -1.80 -8.89
C TYR A 230 -16.97 -0.48 -9.19
N ASP A 231 -18.18 -0.30 -8.74
CA ASP A 231 -18.90 0.97 -8.89
C ASP A 231 -18.20 2.12 -8.15
N ASP A 232 -17.51 1.78 -7.06
CA ASP A 232 -16.75 2.67 -6.18
C ASP A 232 -15.22 2.52 -6.35
N GLU A 233 -14.75 2.07 -7.52
CA GLU A 233 -13.33 1.74 -7.77
C GLU A 233 -12.39 2.91 -7.48
N PHE A 234 -12.76 4.14 -7.79
CA PHE A 234 -11.93 5.32 -7.57
C PHE A 234 -11.62 5.56 -6.10
N VAL A 235 -12.66 5.58 -5.26
CA VAL A 235 -12.44 5.79 -3.81
C VAL A 235 -11.80 4.56 -3.17
N LYS A 236 -12.08 3.36 -3.63
CA LYS A 236 -11.41 2.13 -3.17
C LYS A 236 -9.93 2.11 -3.53
N HIS A 237 -9.55 2.69 -4.66
CA HIS A 237 -8.14 2.85 -4.97
C HIS A 237 -7.45 3.80 -3.97
N LYS A 238 -8.11 4.89 -3.57
CA LYS A 238 -7.57 5.76 -2.51
C LYS A 238 -7.47 5.06 -1.15
N VAL A 239 -8.37 4.13 -0.86
CA VAL A 239 -8.26 3.25 0.31
C VAL A 239 -7.04 2.33 0.17
N LEU A 240 -6.82 1.74 -1.01
CA LEU A 240 -5.67 0.89 -1.32
C LEU A 240 -4.34 1.66 -1.10
N ASP A 241 -4.22 2.86 -1.66
CA ASP A 241 -3.07 3.75 -1.49
C ASP A 241 -2.82 4.04 0.00
N ALA A 242 -3.88 4.42 0.73
CA ALA A 242 -3.77 4.72 2.15
C ALA A 242 -3.29 3.51 2.97
N ILE A 243 -3.79 2.29 2.70
CA ILE A 243 -3.33 1.06 3.37
C ILE A 243 -1.82 0.88 3.17
N GLY A 244 -1.33 1.07 1.95
CA GLY A 244 0.10 0.96 1.63
C GLY A 244 0.95 2.04 2.29
N ASP A 245 0.51 3.30 2.22
CA ASP A 245 1.20 4.43 2.85
C ASP A 245 1.27 4.27 4.37
N LEU A 246 0.16 3.82 5.01
CA LEU A 246 0.12 3.59 6.45
C LEU A 246 0.99 2.40 6.89
N TYR A 247 1.27 1.45 6.00
CA TYR A 247 2.15 0.32 6.32
C TYR A 247 3.61 0.72 6.51
N LEU A 248 3.99 1.95 6.12
CA LEU A 248 5.28 2.59 6.46
C LEU A 248 5.44 2.87 7.96
N LEU A 249 4.41 2.63 8.77
CA LEU A 249 4.49 2.54 10.23
C LEU A 249 5.44 1.41 10.67
N GLY A 250 5.65 0.40 9.80
CA GLY A 250 6.45 -0.79 10.07
C GLY A 250 5.73 -1.89 10.86
N TYR A 251 4.50 -1.63 11.29
CA TYR A 251 3.66 -2.53 12.08
C TYR A 251 2.20 -2.42 11.63
N SER A 252 1.40 -3.45 11.91
CA SER A 252 -0.04 -3.39 11.71
C SER A 252 -0.69 -2.38 12.66
N LEU A 253 -1.64 -1.60 12.13
CA LEU A 253 -2.35 -0.55 12.89
C LEU A 253 -3.63 -1.11 13.52
N ILE A 254 -3.88 -0.74 14.77
CA ILE A 254 -5.17 -0.91 15.46
C ILE A 254 -5.72 0.50 15.71
N GLY A 255 -6.85 0.81 15.10
CA GLY A 255 -7.48 2.13 15.12
C GLY A 255 -8.27 2.39 13.86
N GLU A 256 -8.93 3.54 13.79
CA GLU A 256 -9.58 4.00 12.57
C GLU A 256 -8.73 5.09 11.90
N TYR A 257 -8.60 5.01 10.58
CA TYR A 257 -8.04 6.07 9.75
C TYR A 257 -9.15 6.69 8.90
N ARG A 258 -9.47 7.96 9.18
CA ARG A 258 -10.44 8.75 8.40
C ARG A 258 -9.70 9.76 7.55
N ALA A 259 -9.96 9.76 6.24
CA ALA A 259 -9.33 10.69 5.33
C ALA A 259 -10.36 11.31 4.38
N PHE A 260 -10.20 12.60 4.11
CA PHE A 260 -10.95 13.33 3.10
C PHE A 260 -9.97 14.07 2.18
N LYS A 261 -10.07 13.82 0.88
CA LYS A 261 -9.19 14.38 -0.18
C LYS A 261 -7.70 14.15 0.08
N SER A 262 -7.35 13.16 0.91
CA SER A 262 -5.96 12.84 1.23
C SER A 262 -5.24 12.21 0.04
N GLY A 263 -3.94 12.40 0.02
CA GLY A 263 -2.99 11.74 -0.88
C GLY A 263 -1.72 11.38 -0.12
N HIS A 264 -0.70 10.87 -0.82
CA HIS A 264 0.52 10.36 -0.22
C HIS A 264 1.21 11.33 0.74
N ALA A 265 1.26 12.64 0.39
CA ALA A 265 1.84 13.68 1.25
C ALA A 265 1.12 13.78 2.60
N LEU A 266 -0.22 13.86 2.60
CA LEU A 266 -1.00 14.03 3.82
C LEU A 266 -1.06 12.71 4.62
N ASN A 267 -1.11 11.56 3.95
CA ASN A 267 -1.00 10.24 4.58
C ASN A 267 0.33 10.12 5.35
N ASN A 268 1.45 10.50 4.72
CA ASN A 268 2.76 10.48 5.37
C ASN A 268 2.87 11.49 6.50
N LEU A 269 2.34 12.72 6.33
CA LEU A 269 2.31 13.71 7.39
C LEU A 269 1.53 13.20 8.61
N ALA A 270 0.35 12.61 8.39
CA ALA A 270 -0.46 12.02 9.46
C ALA A 270 0.31 10.91 10.19
N LEU A 271 0.95 10.01 9.44
CA LEU A 271 1.72 8.91 9.99
C LEU A 271 2.92 9.41 10.83
N ARG A 272 3.67 10.38 10.32
CA ARG A 272 4.79 10.98 11.06
C ARG A 272 4.32 11.73 12.30
N THR A 273 3.17 12.41 12.24
CA THR A 273 2.57 13.09 13.39
C THR A 273 2.17 12.08 14.46
N LEU A 274 1.54 10.97 14.09
CA LEU A 274 1.22 9.88 15.02
C LEU A 274 2.50 9.32 15.67
N ILE A 275 3.51 8.99 14.88
CA ILE A 275 4.78 8.41 15.38
C ILE A 275 5.49 9.36 16.37
N ALA A 276 5.46 10.67 16.10
CA ALA A 276 6.11 11.69 16.93
C ALA A 276 5.41 11.87 18.29
N ASP A 277 4.10 11.66 18.35
CA ASP A 277 3.30 11.76 19.57
C ASP A 277 3.28 10.43 20.33
N LYS A 278 4.26 10.22 21.19
CA LYS A 278 4.44 8.96 21.94
C LYS A 278 3.28 8.61 22.89
N GLU A 279 2.44 9.58 23.23
CA GLU A 279 1.26 9.33 24.07
C GLU A 279 0.03 8.93 23.24
N ALA A 280 0.05 9.19 21.94
CA ALA A 280 -1.06 8.90 21.04
C ALA A 280 -1.17 7.41 20.65
N TRP A 281 -0.16 6.61 20.94
CA TRP A 281 -0.15 5.20 20.58
C TRP A 281 0.62 4.35 21.60
N GLU A 282 0.44 3.05 21.50
CA GLU A 282 1.21 2.05 22.23
C GLU A 282 1.50 0.84 21.33
N MET A 283 2.56 0.11 21.64
CA MET A 283 2.85 -1.16 20.99
C MET A 283 2.23 -2.30 21.77
N VAL A 284 1.48 -3.16 21.09
CA VAL A 284 0.80 -4.31 21.69
C VAL A 284 1.09 -5.60 20.93
N THR A 285 1.00 -6.73 21.63
CA THR A 285 1.05 -8.09 21.11
C THR A 285 -0.10 -8.89 21.69
N PHE A 286 -0.51 -9.99 21.05
CA PHE A 286 -1.62 -10.82 21.50
C PHE A 286 -1.15 -12.27 21.72
N GLU A 287 -1.44 -12.81 22.90
CA GLU A 287 -1.13 -14.19 23.24
C GLU A 287 -2.09 -15.15 22.52
N ASP A 288 -3.38 -14.83 22.48
CA ASP A 288 -4.38 -15.64 21.81
C ASP A 288 -4.84 -14.99 20.51
N ILE A 289 -5.10 -15.81 19.52
CA ILE A 289 -5.54 -15.33 18.20
C ILE A 289 -6.96 -14.75 18.25
N GLU A 290 -7.75 -15.23 19.20
CA GLU A 290 -9.13 -14.79 19.42
C GLU A 290 -9.20 -13.37 19.98
N ASP A 291 -8.15 -12.92 20.67
CA ASP A 291 -8.03 -11.55 21.19
C ASP A 291 -7.56 -10.53 20.14
N ALA A 292 -7.16 -11.01 18.95
CA ALA A 292 -6.69 -10.13 17.90
C ALA A 292 -7.85 -9.37 17.27
N PRO A 293 -7.80 -8.05 17.24
CA PRO A 293 -8.86 -7.25 16.66
C PRO A 293 -8.84 -7.23 15.12
N ILE A 294 -7.83 -7.85 14.49
CA ILE A 294 -7.68 -7.94 13.04
C ILE A 294 -7.57 -9.40 12.62
N SER A 295 -8.44 -9.81 11.69
CA SER A 295 -8.44 -11.17 11.14
C SER A 295 -7.54 -11.28 9.91
N TYR A 296 -6.43 -12.00 10.04
CA TYR A 296 -5.59 -12.39 8.91
C TYR A 296 -5.89 -13.82 8.48
N GLN A 297 -5.97 -14.05 7.16
CA GLN A 297 -6.11 -15.40 6.63
C GLN A 297 -4.98 -16.29 7.16
N GLN A 298 -5.33 -17.47 7.71
CA GLN A 298 -4.34 -18.44 8.18
C GLN A 298 -3.45 -18.88 7.00
N PRO A 299 -2.13 -18.97 7.20
CA PRO A 299 -1.24 -19.56 6.21
C PRO A 299 -1.74 -20.96 5.87
N PHE A 300 -1.80 -21.31 4.59
CA PHE A 300 -2.13 -22.69 4.20
C PHE A 300 -1.11 -23.64 4.81
N LEU A 301 -1.53 -24.41 5.79
CA LEU A 301 -0.76 -25.54 6.29
C LEU A 301 -0.70 -26.57 5.15
N THR A 302 0.32 -26.52 4.31
CA THR A 302 0.65 -27.67 3.47
C THR A 302 1.15 -28.74 4.41
N TYR A 303 0.31 -29.74 4.69
CA TYR A 303 0.80 -31.01 5.21
C TYR A 303 1.93 -31.46 4.29
N ALA A 304 3.15 -31.54 4.81
CA ALA A 304 4.20 -32.25 4.12
C ALA A 304 3.65 -33.70 3.95
N PRO A 305 3.69 -34.30 2.75
CA PRO A 305 3.40 -35.72 2.64
C PRO A 305 4.39 -36.47 3.53
N ALA A 306 3.85 -37.37 4.34
CA ALA A 306 4.58 -38.28 5.22
C ALA A 306 5.58 -39.14 4.45
#